data_97439deb44e1869f3c3d8294a9403a81
#
_entry.id   97439deb44e1869f3c3d8294a9403a81
#
_cell.length_a   1.000
_cell.length_b   1.000
_cell.length_c   1.000
_cell.angle_alpha   90.00
_cell.angle_beta   90.00
_cell.angle_gamma   90.00
#
_symmetry.space_group_name_H-M   'P 1'
#
loop_
_entity.id
_entity.type
_entity.pdbx_description
1 polymer ?
#
loop_
_entity_poly.entity_id
_entity_poly.type
_entity_poly.pdbx_seq_one_letter_code
_entity_poly.pdbx_strand_id
1 'polypeptide(L)'
;MITGTEFAVQALSSKYNGIPYSKLDCQGFVEEVTKDAGIRKPDGSIYNWKGSNSMWRNISGWKGTIQECRDQFGSIPEGAWVFIRKSDGGEKDRGYNDNLGNFAHVGIFCKDCSQPVRDSTRYTGRDGVGFRPLKSFTHVLLPDFISYQAKNTTDILPAIRILRDLESSDENFLTALEAIVNYLKGV
;
A
#
# COMPACT_ATOMS: atom_id res chain seq x y z
N MET A 1 -9.86 -9.96 -7.17
CA MET A 1 -8.94 -9.49 -6.10
C MET A 1 -8.19 -8.31 -6.67
N ILE A 2 -8.10 -7.19 -5.94
CA ILE A 2 -7.38 -5.99 -6.39
C ILE A 2 -5.86 -6.21 -6.27
N THR A 3 -5.08 -5.64 -7.18
CA THR A 3 -3.61 -5.67 -7.08
C THR A 3 -3.08 -4.61 -6.12
N GLY A 4 -1.85 -4.78 -5.61
CA GLY A 4 -1.19 -3.78 -4.78
C GLY A 4 -1.03 -2.43 -5.49
N THR A 5 -0.73 -2.44 -6.78
CA THR A 5 -0.64 -1.22 -7.61
C THR A 5 -1.99 -0.49 -7.68
N GLU A 6 -3.09 -1.20 -7.95
CA GLU A 6 -4.43 -0.58 -7.98
C GLU A 6 -4.82 -0.03 -6.61
N PHE A 7 -4.46 -0.73 -5.54
CA PHE A 7 -4.69 -0.26 -4.17
C PHE A 7 -3.88 1.01 -3.85
N ALA A 8 -2.62 1.08 -4.29
CA ALA A 8 -1.80 2.28 -4.15
C ALA A 8 -2.37 3.45 -4.96
N VAL A 9 -2.82 3.22 -6.20
CA VAL A 9 -3.51 4.25 -7.01
C VAL A 9 -4.75 4.78 -6.29
N GLN A 10 -5.55 3.89 -5.67
CA GLN A 10 -6.70 4.30 -4.87
C GLN A 10 -6.26 5.16 -3.67
N ALA A 11 -5.16 4.80 -2.99
CA ALA A 11 -4.61 5.58 -1.89
C ALA A 11 -4.12 6.97 -2.33
N LEU A 12 -3.70 7.14 -3.58
CA LEU A 12 -3.24 8.42 -4.16
C LEU A 12 -4.38 9.35 -4.59
N SER A 13 -5.63 8.94 -4.50
CA SER A 13 -6.78 9.76 -4.87
C SER A 13 -6.78 11.11 -4.17
N SER A 14 -7.03 12.18 -4.94
CA SER A 14 -7.09 13.56 -4.45
C SER A 14 -8.22 13.82 -3.47
N LYS A 15 -9.25 12.94 -3.43
CA LYS A 15 -10.38 13.05 -2.50
C LYS A 15 -9.98 13.03 -1.03
N TYR A 16 -8.81 12.45 -0.71
CA TYR A 16 -8.29 12.41 0.67
C TYR A 16 -7.50 13.66 1.05
N ASN A 17 -7.12 14.51 0.07
CA ASN A 17 -6.32 15.70 0.33
C ASN A 17 -7.06 16.68 1.25
N GLY A 18 -6.33 17.24 2.21
CA GLY A 18 -6.88 18.25 3.12
C GLY A 18 -7.87 17.73 4.17
N ILE A 19 -8.15 16.41 4.23
CA ILE A 19 -8.96 15.85 5.30
C ILE A 19 -8.13 15.86 6.59
N PRO A 20 -8.55 16.57 7.65
CA PRO A 20 -7.79 16.65 8.89
C PRO A 20 -7.78 15.31 9.64
N TYR A 21 -6.72 15.07 10.41
CA TYR A 21 -6.53 13.83 11.18
C TYR A 21 -7.69 13.50 12.12
N SER A 22 -8.33 14.52 12.68
CA SER A 22 -9.50 14.34 13.56
C SER A 22 -10.72 13.72 12.88
N LYS A 23 -10.80 13.82 11.55
CA LYS A 23 -11.88 13.21 10.73
C LYS A 23 -11.43 11.92 10.05
N LEU A 24 -10.15 11.79 9.77
CA LEU A 24 -9.58 10.64 9.07
C LEU A 24 -8.19 10.38 9.66
N ASP A 25 -8.12 9.59 10.72
CA ASP A 25 -6.86 9.20 11.35
C ASP A 25 -6.10 8.17 10.49
N CYS A 26 -4.96 7.68 10.97
CA CYS A 26 -4.12 6.76 10.20
C CYS A 26 -4.83 5.44 9.85
N GLN A 27 -5.59 4.90 10.79
CA GLN A 27 -6.41 3.71 10.57
C GLN A 27 -7.58 4.01 9.63
N GLY A 28 -8.34 5.05 9.92
CA GLY A 28 -9.49 5.46 9.12
C GLY A 28 -9.12 5.72 7.66
N PHE A 29 -7.93 6.29 7.40
CA PHE A 29 -7.43 6.47 6.04
C PHE A 29 -7.28 5.13 5.31
N VAL A 30 -6.63 4.14 5.94
CA VAL A 30 -6.47 2.81 5.32
C VAL A 30 -7.81 2.11 5.16
N GLU A 31 -8.75 2.29 6.09
CA GLU A 31 -10.12 1.74 5.99
C GLU A 31 -10.89 2.35 4.82
N GLU A 32 -10.86 3.67 4.65
CA GLU A 32 -11.54 4.32 3.54
C GLU A 32 -10.93 3.92 2.19
N VAL A 33 -9.59 3.83 2.08
CA VAL A 33 -8.94 3.30 0.87
C VAL A 33 -9.39 1.86 0.59
N THR A 34 -9.44 1.01 1.62
CA THR A 34 -9.89 -0.39 1.50
C THR A 34 -11.34 -0.48 1.02
N LYS A 35 -12.20 0.33 1.57
CA LYS A 35 -13.62 0.44 1.19
C LYS A 35 -13.77 0.91 -0.26
N ASP A 36 -13.04 1.95 -0.66
CA ASP A 36 -13.10 2.55 -1.99
C ASP A 36 -12.48 1.65 -3.07
N ALA A 37 -11.52 0.82 -2.68
CA ALA A 37 -10.98 -0.26 -3.52
C ALA A 37 -11.98 -1.43 -3.71
N GLY A 38 -13.19 -1.33 -3.16
CA GLY A 38 -14.21 -2.38 -3.28
C GLY A 38 -13.97 -3.60 -2.40
N ILE A 39 -12.97 -3.57 -1.52
CA ILE A 39 -12.64 -4.69 -0.63
C ILE A 39 -13.67 -4.77 0.49
N ARG A 40 -14.19 -5.98 0.71
CA ARG A 40 -15.21 -6.28 1.73
C ARG A 40 -14.83 -7.54 2.49
N LYS A 41 -15.37 -7.68 3.70
CA LYS A 41 -15.31 -8.93 4.45
C LYS A 41 -16.12 -10.03 3.73
N PRO A 42 -15.92 -11.31 4.09
CA PRO A 42 -16.70 -12.41 3.49
C PRO A 42 -18.22 -12.26 3.64
N ASP A 43 -18.68 -11.56 4.68
CA ASP A 43 -20.10 -11.26 4.91
C ASP A 43 -20.62 -10.02 4.13
N GLY A 44 -19.78 -9.43 3.28
CA GLY A 44 -20.10 -8.24 2.49
C GLY A 44 -19.96 -6.91 3.25
N SER A 45 -19.72 -6.92 4.56
CA SER A 45 -19.55 -5.72 5.36
C SER A 45 -18.19 -5.05 5.09
N ILE A 46 -18.09 -3.75 5.40
CA ILE A 46 -16.82 -3.02 5.35
C ILE A 46 -15.90 -3.44 6.50
N TYR A 47 -14.61 -3.34 6.28
CA TYR A 47 -13.64 -3.46 7.35
C TYR A 47 -13.72 -2.25 8.28
N ASN A 48 -13.70 -2.52 9.58
CA ASN A 48 -13.64 -1.51 10.64
C ASN A 48 -12.78 -2.10 11.76
N TRP A 49 -11.57 -1.61 11.90
CA TRP A 49 -10.61 -2.10 12.88
C TRP A 49 -10.58 -1.18 14.12
N LYS A 50 -10.15 -1.71 15.24
CA LYS A 50 -10.01 -0.94 16.49
C LYS A 50 -8.58 -0.43 16.67
N GLY A 51 -8.09 0.40 15.74
CA GLY A 51 -6.74 0.97 15.75
C GLY A 51 -5.72 0.13 14.96
N SER A 52 -4.59 0.75 14.65
CA SER A 52 -3.48 0.13 13.91
C SER A 52 -2.90 -1.11 14.60
N ASN A 53 -2.94 -1.17 15.93
CA ASN A 53 -2.60 -2.36 16.70
C ASN A 53 -3.52 -3.55 16.38
N SER A 54 -4.83 -3.29 16.25
CA SER A 54 -5.81 -4.31 15.85
C SER A 54 -5.60 -4.75 14.41
N MET A 55 -5.30 -3.82 13.50
CA MET A 55 -4.99 -4.14 12.11
C MET A 55 -3.80 -5.10 12.02
N TRP A 56 -2.68 -4.77 12.68
CA TRP A 56 -1.49 -5.62 12.66
C TRP A 56 -1.77 -7.04 13.16
N ARG A 57 -2.57 -7.20 14.22
CA ARG A 57 -2.81 -8.49 14.85
C ARG A 57 -3.82 -9.35 14.11
N ASN A 58 -4.89 -8.74 13.61
CA ASN A 58 -6.08 -9.47 13.15
C ASN A 58 -6.18 -9.62 11.63
N ILE A 59 -5.40 -8.90 10.85
CA ILE A 59 -5.41 -9.06 9.40
C ILE A 59 -4.49 -10.22 9.04
N SER A 60 -5.00 -11.16 8.25
CA SER A 60 -4.22 -12.24 7.67
C SER A 60 -3.33 -11.72 6.55
N GLY A 61 -2.18 -12.36 6.36
CA GLY A 61 -1.21 -12.00 5.34
C GLY A 61 0.23 -12.09 5.84
N TRP A 62 1.16 -11.82 4.96
CA TRP A 62 2.57 -11.77 5.33
C TRP A 62 2.86 -10.57 6.23
N LYS A 63 3.64 -10.77 7.27
CA LYS A 63 4.04 -9.75 8.24
C LYS A 63 5.53 -9.88 8.57
N GLY A 64 6.22 -8.77 8.61
CA GLY A 64 7.62 -8.72 9.00
C GLY A 64 8.17 -7.31 9.09
N THR A 65 9.45 -7.18 9.36
CA THR A 65 10.17 -5.92 9.26
C THR A 65 10.33 -5.48 7.80
N ILE A 66 10.67 -4.20 7.58
CA ILE A 66 11.00 -3.71 6.24
C ILE A 66 12.16 -4.49 5.62
N GLN A 67 13.16 -4.90 6.43
CA GLN A 67 14.30 -5.67 5.92
C GLN A 67 13.87 -7.08 5.50
N GLU A 68 13.14 -7.82 6.33
CA GLU A 68 12.61 -9.14 5.99
C GLU A 68 11.73 -9.09 4.73
N CYS A 69 10.93 -8.03 4.56
CA CYS A 69 10.14 -7.85 3.34
C CYS A 69 11.03 -7.71 2.10
N ARG A 70 12.10 -6.92 2.19
CA ARG A 70 13.06 -6.76 1.09
C ARG A 70 13.81 -8.05 0.78
N ASP A 71 14.22 -8.79 1.81
CA ASP A 71 14.94 -10.04 1.66
C ASP A 71 14.06 -11.09 0.96
N GLN A 72 12.77 -11.13 1.27
CA GLN A 72 11.84 -12.10 0.72
C GLN A 72 11.30 -11.72 -0.67
N PHE A 73 11.00 -10.44 -0.91
CA PHE A 73 10.32 -9.97 -2.13
C PHE A 73 11.20 -9.10 -3.04
N GLY A 74 12.47 -8.88 -2.69
CA GLY A 74 13.40 -8.00 -3.40
C GLY A 74 13.16 -6.51 -3.14
N SER A 75 11.93 -6.13 -2.82
CA SER A 75 11.52 -4.75 -2.49
C SER A 75 10.23 -4.78 -1.67
N ILE A 76 9.82 -3.62 -1.14
CA ILE A 76 8.46 -3.51 -0.57
C ILE A 76 7.47 -3.45 -1.73
N PRO A 77 6.48 -4.37 -1.78
CA PRO A 77 5.44 -4.34 -2.80
C PRO A 77 4.60 -3.06 -2.71
N GLU A 78 4.20 -2.53 -3.87
CA GLU A 78 3.31 -1.37 -3.92
C GLU A 78 1.94 -1.70 -3.30
N GLY A 79 1.34 -0.74 -2.61
CA GLY A 79 0.10 -0.94 -1.87
C GLY A 79 0.26 -1.70 -0.55
N ALA A 80 1.49 -2.08 -0.17
CA ALA A 80 1.78 -2.68 1.13
C ALA A 80 1.40 -1.72 2.27
N TRP A 81 0.91 -2.27 3.37
CA TRP A 81 0.67 -1.49 4.58
C TRP A 81 1.93 -1.44 5.41
N VAL A 82 2.36 -0.24 5.77
CA VAL A 82 3.58 -0.03 6.55
C VAL A 82 3.25 0.52 7.92
N PHE A 83 3.95 0.04 8.95
CA PHE A 83 3.65 0.35 10.34
C PHE A 83 4.84 0.94 11.07
N ILE A 84 4.56 1.81 12.05
CA ILE A 84 5.52 2.24 13.06
C ILE A 84 5.31 1.39 14.31
N ARG A 85 6.28 0.52 14.62
CA ARG A 85 6.31 -0.23 15.86
C ARG A 85 7.13 0.53 16.90
N LYS A 86 6.57 0.71 18.09
CA LYS A 86 7.23 1.28 19.26
C LYS A 86 7.40 0.24 20.34
N SER A 87 8.38 0.47 21.22
CA SER A 87 8.62 -0.34 22.42
C SER A 87 8.28 0.45 23.69
N ASP A 88 7.17 1.21 23.64
CA ASP A 88 6.74 2.13 24.71
C ASP A 88 5.65 1.53 25.62
N GLY A 89 5.26 0.28 25.38
CA GLY A 89 4.23 -0.40 26.16
C GLY A 89 2.80 0.04 25.86
N GLY A 90 2.58 0.95 24.88
CA GLY A 90 1.26 1.48 24.53
C GLY A 90 0.27 0.42 24.00
N GLU A 91 0.75 -0.78 23.61
CA GLU A 91 -0.12 -1.92 23.30
C GLU A 91 -0.89 -2.42 24.52
N LYS A 92 -0.32 -2.32 25.73
CA LYS A 92 -0.97 -2.75 26.98
C LYS A 92 -2.12 -1.83 27.37
N ASP A 93 -1.96 -0.53 27.14
CA ASP A 93 -3.02 0.46 27.37
C ASP A 93 -4.25 0.21 26.47
N ARG A 94 -4.06 -0.56 25.40
CA ARG A 94 -5.10 -0.96 24.45
C ARG A 94 -5.58 -2.40 24.64
N GLY A 95 -5.17 -3.06 25.72
CA GLY A 95 -5.59 -4.40 26.09
C GLY A 95 -4.80 -5.53 25.41
N TYR A 96 -3.63 -5.26 24.80
CA TYR A 96 -2.79 -6.30 24.21
C TYR A 96 -1.65 -6.68 25.17
N ASN A 97 -1.51 -7.97 25.44
CA ASN A 97 -0.48 -8.50 26.33
C ASN A 97 0.25 -9.68 25.67
N ASP A 98 0.65 -9.49 24.42
CA ASP A 98 1.24 -10.53 23.55
C ASP A 98 2.73 -10.31 23.25
N ASN A 99 3.35 -9.28 23.83
CA ASN A 99 4.75 -8.90 23.62
C ASN A 99 5.13 -8.55 22.17
N LEU A 100 4.17 -8.38 21.26
CA LEU A 100 4.43 -7.98 19.86
C LEU A 100 4.85 -6.51 19.75
N GLY A 101 4.56 -5.70 20.77
CA GLY A 101 4.84 -4.27 20.80
C GLY A 101 3.70 -3.41 20.25
N ASN A 102 3.89 -2.09 20.33
CA ASN A 102 2.89 -1.09 19.98
C ASN A 102 3.00 -0.70 18.50
N PHE A 103 2.12 -1.19 17.66
CA PHE A 103 1.98 -0.76 16.26
C PHE A 103 1.15 0.53 16.22
N ALA A 104 1.80 1.64 16.57
CA ALA A 104 1.16 2.91 16.91
C ALA A 104 0.66 3.70 15.69
N HIS A 105 1.05 3.31 14.48
CA HIS A 105 0.73 4.05 13.26
C HIS A 105 0.76 3.15 12.03
N VAL A 106 -0.04 3.50 11.00
CA VAL A 106 -0.11 2.79 9.72
C VAL A 106 -0.18 3.77 8.55
N GLY A 107 0.38 3.38 7.42
CA GLY A 107 0.28 4.06 6.13
C GLY A 107 0.31 3.05 4.99
N ILE A 108 0.18 3.53 3.75
CA ILE A 108 0.19 2.75 2.51
C ILE A 108 1.45 3.11 1.72
N PHE A 109 2.20 2.10 1.29
CA PHE A 109 3.39 2.28 0.47
C PHE A 109 3.00 2.56 -0.99
N CYS A 110 3.51 3.68 -1.54
CA CYS A 110 3.28 4.15 -2.90
C CYS A 110 4.66 4.40 -3.55
N LYS A 111 5.16 3.42 -4.28
CA LYS A 111 6.57 3.29 -4.72
C LYS A 111 7.12 4.52 -5.46
N ASP A 112 6.32 5.10 -6.37
CA ASP A 112 6.81 6.13 -7.29
C ASP A 112 6.71 7.56 -6.76
N CYS A 113 6.43 7.70 -5.45
CA CYS A 113 6.39 9.00 -4.78
C CYS A 113 7.75 9.34 -4.16
N SER A 114 8.15 10.60 -4.19
CA SER A 114 9.40 11.08 -3.56
C SER A 114 9.46 10.79 -2.06
N GLN A 115 8.31 10.77 -1.40
CA GLN A 115 8.10 10.25 -0.05
C GLN A 115 7.10 9.09 -0.17
N PRO A 116 7.55 7.83 -0.14
CA PRO A 116 6.78 6.70 -0.66
C PRO A 116 5.72 6.14 0.31
N VAL A 117 5.40 6.82 1.39
CA VAL A 117 4.31 6.38 2.27
C VAL A 117 3.25 7.47 2.34
N ARG A 118 2.02 7.09 2.00
CA ARG A 118 0.85 7.93 2.21
C ARG A 118 0.15 7.52 3.49
N ASP A 119 -0.01 8.46 4.40
CA ASP A 119 -0.63 8.26 5.70
C ASP A 119 -1.43 9.48 6.15
N SER A 120 -2.25 9.32 7.17
CA SER A 120 -2.86 10.44 7.89
C SER A 120 -2.18 10.63 9.24
N THR A 121 -1.73 11.83 9.55
CA THR A 121 -1.01 12.14 10.80
C THR A 121 -1.23 13.59 11.24
N ARG A 122 -1.13 13.85 12.53
CA ARG A 122 -1.05 15.21 13.12
C ARG A 122 0.32 15.53 13.70
N TYR A 123 1.30 14.70 13.41
CA TYR A 123 2.69 14.91 13.81
C TYR A 123 3.51 15.41 12.63
N THR A 124 4.71 15.92 12.88
CA THR A 124 5.64 16.36 11.83
C THR A 124 5.20 17.62 11.07
N GLY A 125 4.43 18.51 11.72
CA GLY A 125 3.99 19.77 11.09
C GLY A 125 2.84 19.64 10.09
N ARG A 126 2.20 18.45 10.03
CA ARG A 126 1.05 18.18 9.16
C ARG A 126 -0.15 17.72 9.97
N ASP A 127 -1.35 18.14 9.56
CA ASP A 127 -2.62 17.63 10.05
C ASP A 127 -3.38 16.96 8.90
N GLY A 128 -3.53 15.62 8.97
CA GLY A 128 -4.28 14.84 8.01
C GLY A 128 -3.43 14.07 6.99
N VAL A 129 -4.05 13.76 5.84
CA VAL A 129 -3.48 12.89 4.81
C VAL A 129 -2.38 13.58 4.00
N GLY A 130 -1.27 12.87 3.81
CA GLY A 130 -0.14 13.34 3.00
C GLY A 130 0.97 12.29 2.90
N PHE A 131 2.18 12.70 2.55
CA PHE A 131 3.30 11.81 2.29
C PHE A 131 4.36 11.85 3.39
N ARG A 132 5.00 10.72 3.64
CA ARG A 132 6.11 10.56 4.59
C ARG A 132 7.23 9.71 4.01
N PRO A 133 8.49 9.94 4.45
CA PRO A 133 9.60 9.07 4.10
C PRO A 133 9.46 7.69 4.75
N LEU A 134 9.80 6.65 4.03
CA LEU A 134 9.75 5.25 4.49
C LEU A 134 10.58 5.00 5.75
N LYS A 135 11.68 5.73 5.95
CA LYS A 135 12.56 5.60 7.12
C LYS A 135 11.85 5.80 8.48
N SER A 136 10.66 6.39 8.46
CA SER A 136 9.81 6.55 9.66
C SER A 136 9.07 5.27 10.06
N PHE A 137 9.05 4.26 9.19
CA PHE A 137 8.32 3.01 9.38
C PHE A 137 9.28 1.85 9.63
N THR A 138 8.79 0.79 10.25
CA THR A 138 9.63 -0.34 10.72
C THR A 138 9.14 -1.69 10.22
N HIS A 139 7.84 -1.85 9.97
CA HIS A 139 7.22 -3.14 9.64
C HIS A 139 6.30 -3.02 8.42
N VAL A 140 6.05 -4.14 7.79
CA VAL A 140 5.22 -4.31 6.60
C VAL A 140 4.20 -5.40 6.85
N LEU A 141 2.96 -5.18 6.44
CA LEU A 141 1.90 -6.16 6.29
C LEU A 141 1.45 -6.19 4.83
N LEU A 142 1.37 -7.37 4.25
CA LEU A 142 0.78 -7.65 2.95
C LEU A 142 -0.53 -8.40 3.18
N PRO A 143 -1.69 -7.69 3.23
CA PRO A 143 -2.98 -8.34 3.45
C PRO A 143 -3.34 -9.36 2.38
N ASP A 144 -3.87 -10.54 2.75
CA ASP A 144 -4.23 -11.62 1.82
C ASP A 144 -5.32 -11.25 0.80
N PHE A 145 -6.10 -10.22 1.08
CA PHE A 145 -7.15 -9.74 0.19
C PHE A 145 -6.65 -8.76 -0.89
N ILE A 146 -5.34 -8.47 -0.90
CA ILE A 146 -4.66 -7.70 -1.95
C ILE A 146 -3.64 -8.62 -2.63
N SER A 147 -3.64 -8.65 -3.96
CA SER A 147 -2.64 -9.42 -4.72
C SER A 147 -1.34 -8.64 -4.85
N TYR A 148 -0.26 -9.18 -4.30
CA TYR A 148 1.09 -8.62 -4.39
C TYR A 148 1.98 -9.38 -5.39
N GLN A 149 1.40 -10.24 -6.21
CA GLN A 149 2.17 -10.87 -7.28
C GLN A 149 2.66 -9.76 -8.21
N ALA A 150 3.96 -9.68 -8.39
CA ALA A 150 4.52 -8.91 -9.49
C ALA A 150 3.86 -9.45 -10.77
N LYS A 151 3.07 -8.63 -11.45
CA LYS A 151 2.80 -8.90 -12.86
C LYS A 151 4.18 -9.10 -13.46
N ASN A 152 4.41 -10.25 -14.10
CA ASN A 152 5.70 -10.58 -14.65
C ASN A 152 6.09 -9.46 -15.62
N THR A 153 6.96 -8.56 -15.19
CA THR A 153 7.49 -7.48 -16.06
C THR A 153 8.17 -8.04 -17.28
N THR A 154 8.50 -9.35 -17.27
CA THR A 154 8.99 -10.11 -18.43
C THR A 154 7.99 -10.07 -19.59
N ASP A 155 6.70 -9.96 -19.34
CA ASP A 155 5.69 -10.00 -20.40
C ASP A 155 5.60 -8.68 -21.19
N ILE A 156 6.00 -7.56 -20.61
CA ILE A 156 6.00 -6.25 -21.30
C ILE A 156 7.40 -5.76 -21.67
N LEU A 157 8.46 -6.35 -21.11
CA LEU A 157 9.84 -5.96 -21.45
C LEU A 157 10.14 -6.03 -22.95
N PRO A 158 9.68 -7.05 -23.73
CA PRO A 158 9.84 -7.05 -25.16
C PRO A 158 9.15 -5.86 -25.84
N ALA A 159 7.91 -5.53 -25.44
CA ALA A 159 7.16 -4.40 -25.99
C ALA A 159 7.83 -3.05 -25.64
N ILE A 160 8.32 -2.88 -24.41
CA ILE A 160 9.07 -1.69 -24.00
C ILE A 160 10.38 -1.56 -24.78
N ARG A 161 11.09 -2.66 -25.04
CA ARG A 161 12.31 -2.65 -25.86
C ARG A 161 12.00 -2.24 -27.28
N ILE A 162 10.95 -2.83 -27.89
CA ILE A 162 10.48 -2.44 -29.22
C ILE A 162 10.17 -0.95 -29.25
N LEU A 163 9.42 -0.39 -28.31
CA LEU A 163 9.12 1.05 -28.27
C LEU A 163 10.36 1.92 -28.13
N ARG A 164 11.35 1.50 -27.36
CA ARG A 164 12.59 2.25 -27.18
C ARG A 164 13.50 2.20 -28.42
N ASP A 165 13.51 1.06 -29.11
CA ASP A 165 14.39 0.81 -30.26
C ASP A 165 13.72 1.17 -31.62
N LEU A 166 12.43 1.61 -31.59
CA LEU A 166 11.69 2.07 -32.75
C LEU A 166 12.15 3.48 -33.19
N GLU A 167 13.00 3.55 -34.19
CA GLU A 167 12.95 4.63 -35.15
C GLU A 167 11.74 4.34 -36.08
N SER A 168 10.56 4.77 -35.58
CA SER A 168 9.24 4.81 -36.21
C SER A 168 8.97 4.00 -37.48
N SER A 169 8.34 2.83 -37.30
CA SER A 169 7.28 2.43 -38.23
C SER A 169 5.99 2.40 -37.42
N ASP A 170 4.94 3.12 -37.85
CA ASP A 170 3.70 3.33 -37.06
C ASP A 170 3.03 2.02 -36.64
N GLU A 171 3.12 0.96 -37.40
CA GLU A 171 2.48 -0.34 -37.14
C GLU A 171 3.13 -1.09 -35.98
N ASN A 172 4.44 -1.10 -35.86
CA ASN A 172 5.14 -1.72 -34.72
C ASN A 172 4.97 -0.94 -33.43
N PHE A 173 4.89 0.40 -33.52
CA PHE A 173 4.58 1.25 -32.37
C PHE A 173 3.19 0.97 -31.82
N LEU A 174 2.17 0.88 -32.66
CA LEU A 174 0.80 0.57 -32.27
C LEU A 174 0.71 -0.82 -31.62
N THR A 175 1.34 -1.83 -32.20
CA THR A 175 1.38 -3.20 -31.65
C THR A 175 2.03 -3.24 -30.25
N ALA A 176 3.15 -2.54 -30.08
CA ALA A 176 3.83 -2.46 -28.78
C ALA A 176 2.99 -1.68 -27.75
N LEU A 177 2.31 -0.61 -28.16
CA LEU A 177 1.41 0.16 -27.32
C LEU A 177 0.19 -0.68 -26.88
N GLU A 178 -0.42 -1.43 -27.80
CA GLU A 178 -1.52 -2.34 -27.48
C GLU A 178 -1.10 -3.42 -26.47
N ALA A 179 0.09 -4.01 -26.62
CA ALA A 179 0.62 -4.98 -25.66
C ALA A 179 0.77 -4.38 -24.25
N ILE A 180 1.26 -3.14 -24.15
CA ILE A 180 1.36 -2.44 -22.86
C ILE A 180 -0.02 -2.13 -22.30
N VAL A 181 -0.95 -1.65 -23.10
CA VAL A 181 -2.33 -1.33 -22.68
C VAL A 181 -3.05 -2.60 -22.19
N ASN A 182 -2.92 -3.72 -22.88
CA ASN A 182 -3.52 -5.00 -22.48
C ASN A 182 -2.89 -5.51 -21.19
N TYR A 183 -1.57 -5.41 -21.03
CA TYR A 183 -0.90 -5.71 -19.78
C TYR A 183 -1.43 -4.87 -18.62
N LEU A 184 -1.58 -3.56 -18.84
CA LEU A 184 -2.10 -2.64 -17.81
C LEU A 184 -3.58 -2.92 -17.45
N LYS A 185 -4.37 -3.39 -18.41
CA LYS A 185 -5.77 -3.79 -18.20
C LYS A 185 -5.93 -5.18 -17.58
N GLY A 186 -4.86 -5.99 -17.53
CA GLY A 186 -4.90 -7.33 -16.97
C GLY A 186 -5.55 -8.39 -17.87
N VAL A 187 -5.64 -8.13 -19.16
CA VAL A 187 -6.08 -9.07 -20.22
C VAL A 187 -4.91 -9.67 -20.94
#